data_ec74cbf5305f71f3118ce76e927be786
#
_entry.id   ec74cbf5305f71f3118ce76e927be786
#
_cell.length_a   1.000
_cell.length_b   1.000
_cell.length_c   1.000
_cell.angle_alpha   90.00
_cell.angle_beta   90.00
_cell.angle_gamma   90.00
#
_symmetry.space_group_name_H-M   'P 1'
#
loop_
_entity.id
_entity.type
_entity.pdbx_description
1 polymer ?
#
loop_
_entity_poly.entity_id
_entity_poly.type
_entity_poly.pdbx_seq_one_letter_code
_entity_poly.pdbx_strand_id
1 'polypeptide(L)'
;MKKLILFALTALCFGCTSMYRNLNIVNPSYSLRNIRPHVAIALPLSASSIDLDFDVGVDNPNSVGLRLDRLDFDVLVNDNPLLTQVSTPQGVRIPARGVGQVHLTTRIGYQNIRNIWSQVTDLINGNRATYQIRGNAYYDTPIGSMRFPVTVYSR
;
A
#
# COMPACT_ATOMS: atom_id res chain seq x y z
N MET A 1 38.09 8.12 -40.85
CA MET A 1 36.90 7.27 -40.64
C MET A 1 36.78 6.71 -39.22
N LYS A 2 37.86 6.13 -38.62
CA LYS A 2 37.80 5.57 -37.25
C LYS A 2 37.46 6.58 -36.12
N LYS A 3 37.90 7.85 -36.24
CA LYS A 3 37.62 8.92 -35.26
C LYS A 3 36.18 9.42 -35.30
N LEU A 4 35.50 9.34 -36.48
CA LEU A 4 34.09 9.73 -36.60
C LEU A 4 33.15 8.72 -35.98
N ILE A 5 33.49 7.43 -36.01
CA ILE A 5 32.69 6.34 -35.41
C ILE A 5 32.78 6.42 -33.88
N LEU A 6 33.94 6.79 -33.32
CA LEU A 6 34.11 6.94 -31.87
C LEU A 6 33.28 8.11 -31.32
N PHE A 7 33.12 9.19 -32.06
CA PHE A 7 32.31 10.33 -31.67
C PHE A 7 30.80 10.05 -31.73
N ALA A 8 30.37 9.23 -32.68
CA ALA A 8 28.97 8.81 -32.81
C ALA A 8 28.56 7.84 -31.68
N LEU A 9 29.50 6.98 -31.20
CA LEU A 9 29.23 6.03 -30.15
C LEU A 9 29.10 6.72 -28.76
N THR A 10 29.87 7.79 -28.53
CA THR A 10 29.76 8.57 -27.28
C THR A 10 28.51 9.43 -27.20
N ALA A 11 27.98 9.91 -28.32
CA ALA A 11 26.73 10.68 -28.36
C ALA A 11 25.48 9.84 -28.06
N LEU A 12 25.50 8.53 -28.34
CA LEU A 12 24.41 7.61 -28.02
C LEU A 12 24.27 7.33 -26.51
N CYS A 13 25.35 7.42 -25.73
CA CYS A 13 25.30 7.18 -24.26
C CYS A 13 24.72 8.35 -23.46
N PHE A 14 24.76 9.58 -23.98
CA PHE A 14 24.23 10.75 -23.28
C PHE A 14 22.72 10.94 -23.45
N GLY A 15 22.09 10.30 -24.42
CA GLY A 15 20.66 10.43 -24.70
C GLY A 15 19.75 9.73 -23.69
N CYS A 16 20.21 8.66 -23.04
CA CYS A 16 19.36 7.88 -22.13
C CYS A 16 19.20 8.49 -20.73
N THR A 17 20.16 9.28 -20.24
CA THR A 17 20.11 9.83 -18.89
C THR A 17 19.26 11.09 -18.77
N SER A 18 19.04 11.82 -19.86
CA SER A 18 18.23 13.05 -19.83
C SER A 18 16.72 12.76 -19.85
N MET A 19 16.30 11.61 -20.32
CA MET A 19 14.89 11.24 -20.41
C MET A 19 14.24 11.00 -19.01
N TYR A 20 15.03 10.56 -18.03
CA TYR A 20 14.53 10.31 -16.66
C TYR A 20 14.47 11.57 -15.79
N ARG A 21 15.22 12.63 -16.12
CA ARG A 21 15.26 13.87 -15.33
C ARG A 21 13.96 14.66 -15.30
N ASN A 22 13.05 14.41 -16.24
CA ASN A 22 11.75 15.11 -16.36
C ASN A 22 10.55 14.24 -15.92
N LEU A 23 10.79 13.09 -15.30
CA LEU A 23 9.72 12.28 -14.75
C LEU A 23 9.21 12.91 -13.45
N ASN A 24 8.11 13.66 -13.56
CA ASN A 24 7.37 14.12 -12.39
C ASN A 24 6.43 13.01 -11.95
N ILE A 25 6.83 12.24 -10.94
CA ILE A 25 6.02 11.15 -10.39
C ILE A 25 5.05 11.73 -9.37
N VAL A 26 3.78 11.61 -9.68
CA VAL A 26 2.65 12.08 -8.85
C VAL A 26 2.21 10.94 -7.91
N ASN A 27 1.74 11.30 -6.72
CA ASN A 27 1.19 10.35 -5.75
C ASN A 27 0.06 9.54 -6.38
N PRO A 28 0.12 8.20 -6.34
CA PRO A 28 -1.01 7.34 -6.72
C PRO A 28 -2.23 7.61 -5.85
N SER A 29 -3.42 7.35 -6.37
CA SER A 29 -4.64 7.37 -5.59
C SER A 29 -4.99 5.99 -5.06
N TYR A 30 -5.61 5.94 -3.88
CA TYR A 30 -5.90 4.70 -3.17
C TYR A 30 -7.39 4.58 -2.90
N SER A 31 -7.93 3.36 -3.03
CA SER A 31 -9.33 3.06 -2.75
C SER A 31 -9.45 1.74 -1.98
N LEU A 32 -10.21 1.74 -0.90
CA LEU A 32 -10.54 0.51 -0.18
C LEU A 32 -11.68 -0.19 -0.94
N ARG A 33 -11.42 -1.40 -1.39
CA ARG A 33 -12.38 -2.17 -2.17
C ARG A 33 -13.17 -3.15 -1.32
N ASN A 34 -12.51 -3.76 -0.35
CA ASN A 34 -13.13 -4.77 0.50
C ASN A 34 -12.42 -4.86 1.84
N ILE A 35 -13.18 -5.23 2.88
CA ILE A 35 -12.68 -5.62 4.21
C ILE A 35 -13.39 -6.89 4.60
N ARG A 36 -12.62 -7.91 4.97
CA ARG A 36 -13.14 -9.21 5.42
C ARG A 36 -12.55 -9.59 6.76
N PRO A 37 -13.33 -9.58 7.85
CA PRO A 37 -12.89 -10.12 9.12
C PRO A 37 -13.04 -11.64 9.14
N HIS A 38 -12.01 -12.35 9.57
CA HIS A 38 -12.02 -13.78 9.86
C HIS A 38 -11.76 -14.01 11.33
N VAL A 39 -12.76 -14.46 12.06
CA VAL A 39 -12.66 -14.72 13.51
C VAL A 39 -12.24 -16.16 13.73
N ALA A 40 -11.10 -16.36 14.38
CA ALA A 40 -10.60 -17.67 14.81
C ALA A 40 -10.72 -17.78 16.35
N ILE A 41 -11.67 -18.58 16.80
CA ILE A 41 -11.84 -18.90 18.23
C ILE A 41 -11.09 -20.19 18.53
N ALA A 42 -10.21 -20.16 19.53
CA ALA A 42 -9.41 -21.30 19.95
C ALA A 42 -9.50 -21.52 21.46
N LEU A 43 -9.17 -22.72 21.90
CA LEU A 43 -9.00 -23.04 23.32
C LEU A 43 -7.52 -23.35 23.59
N PRO A 44 -6.88 -22.66 24.57
CA PRO A 44 -7.46 -21.62 25.45
C PRO A 44 -7.79 -20.33 24.69
N LEU A 45 -8.72 -19.52 25.20
CA LEU A 45 -9.17 -18.28 24.53
C LEU A 45 -8.03 -17.30 24.19
N SER A 46 -6.91 -17.38 24.92
CA SER A 46 -5.70 -16.60 24.64
C SER A 46 -5.07 -16.90 23.25
N ALA A 47 -5.44 -18.02 22.63
CA ALA A 47 -5.01 -18.39 21.30
C ALA A 47 -5.97 -17.88 20.19
N SER A 48 -7.08 -17.23 20.57
CA SER A 48 -8.02 -16.65 19.60
C SER A 48 -7.45 -15.42 18.92
N SER A 49 -7.85 -15.22 17.67
CA SER A 49 -7.41 -14.08 16.85
C SER A 49 -8.51 -13.63 15.88
N ILE A 50 -8.37 -12.42 15.38
CA ILE A 50 -9.14 -11.92 14.24
C ILE A 50 -8.14 -11.56 13.15
N ASP A 51 -8.27 -12.19 12.00
CA ASP A 51 -7.53 -11.83 10.81
C ASP A 51 -8.37 -10.86 9.98
N LEU A 52 -7.79 -9.74 9.59
CA LEU A 52 -8.43 -8.73 8.75
C LEU A 52 -7.76 -8.72 7.38
N ASP A 53 -8.55 -9.00 6.37
CA ASP A 53 -8.12 -8.91 4.97
C ASP A 53 -8.65 -7.61 4.35
N PHE A 54 -7.76 -6.85 3.73
CA PHE A 54 -8.08 -5.62 3.02
C PHE A 54 -7.66 -5.74 1.56
N ASP A 55 -8.57 -5.37 0.67
CA ASP A 55 -8.26 -5.20 -0.74
C ASP A 55 -8.18 -3.70 -1.06
N VAL A 56 -6.97 -3.21 -1.35
CA VAL A 56 -6.71 -1.81 -1.68
C VAL A 56 -6.42 -1.69 -3.17
N GLY A 57 -7.23 -0.92 -3.87
CA GLY A 57 -6.95 -0.52 -5.24
C GLY A 57 -5.98 0.66 -5.26
N VAL A 58 -4.97 0.60 -6.11
CA VAL A 58 -3.98 1.67 -6.31
C VAL A 58 -4.04 2.09 -7.77
N ASP A 59 -4.45 3.33 -8.01
CA ASP A 59 -4.49 3.92 -9.36
C ASP A 59 -3.24 4.76 -9.58
N ASN A 60 -2.46 4.38 -10.58
CA ASN A 60 -1.22 5.02 -10.94
C ASN A 60 -1.43 5.98 -12.13
N PRO A 61 -1.49 7.29 -11.90
CA PRO A 61 -1.66 8.27 -12.98
C PRO A 61 -0.40 8.49 -13.79
N ASN A 62 0.74 7.94 -13.36
CA ASN A 62 2.04 8.20 -13.95
C ASN A 62 2.23 7.45 -15.28
N SER A 63 3.05 8.02 -16.16
CA SER A 63 3.43 7.39 -17.43
C SER A 63 4.43 6.23 -17.27
N VAL A 64 4.90 5.98 -16.05
CA VAL A 64 5.81 4.89 -15.71
C VAL A 64 5.14 3.93 -14.72
N GLY A 65 5.49 2.65 -14.81
CA GLY A 65 5.07 1.66 -13.81
C GLY A 65 5.75 1.92 -12.47
N LEU A 66 5.04 1.60 -11.40
CA LEU A 66 5.54 1.68 -10.02
C LEU A 66 5.61 0.29 -9.43
N ARG A 67 6.59 0.05 -8.56
CA ARG A 67 6.65 -1.16 -7.76
C ARG A 67 6.47 -0.77 -6.30
N LEU A 68 5.38 -1.20 -5.70
CA LEU A 68 5.14 -1.01 -4.26
C LEU A 68 5.99 -2.04 -3.50
N ASP A 69 7.01 -1.58 -2.81
CA ASP A 69 7.89 -2.45 -2.03
C ASP A 69 7.35 -2.68 -0.62
N ARG A 70 6.84 -1.63 0.02
CA ARG A 70 6.36 -1.68 1.40
C ARG A 70 5.22 -0.70 1.61
N LEU A 71 4.29 -1.09 2.47
CA LEU A 71 3.23 -0.23 2.98
C LEU A 71 3.29 -0.24 4.51
N ASP A 72 3.47 0.94 5.11
CA ASP A 72 3.38 1.16 6.54
C ASP A 72 2.07 1.90 6.82
N PHE A 73 1.20 1.37 7.68
CA PHE A 73 -0.12 1.94 7.87
C PHE A 73 -0.73 1.69 9.26
N ASP A 74 -1.69 2.54 9.60
CA ASP A 74 -2.61 2.40 10.70
C ASP A 74 -4.01 2.16 10.16
N VAL A 75 -4.81 1.38 10.87
CA VAL A 75 -6.24 1.18 10.62
C VAL A 75 -7.03 1.80 11.75
N LEU A 76 -7.97 2.67 11.39
CA LEU A 76 -8.89 3.29 12.32
C LEU A 76 -10.32 2.86 12.00
N VAL A 77 -11.13 2.71 13.04
CA VAL A 77 -12.58 2.48 12.97
C VAL A 77 -13.27 3.56 13.79
N ASN A 78 -14.16 4.33 13.18
CA ASN A 78 -14.81 5.48 13.82
C ASN A 78 -13.79 6.42 14.50
N ASP A 79 -12.69 6.72 13.79
CA ASP A 79 -11.54 7.53 14.24
C ASP A 79 -10.74 6.95 15.43
N ASN A 80 -11.10 5.76 15.92
CA ASN A 80 -10.34 5.07 16.96
C ASN A 80 -9.33 4.09 16.33
N PRO A 81 -8.08 4.07 16.81
CA PRO A 81 -7.08 3.17 16.28
C PRO A 81 -7.43 1.71 16.59
N LEU A 82 -7.62 0.91 15.54
CA LEU A 82 -7.79 -0.53 15.60
C LEU A 82 -6.44 -1.25 15.54
N LEU A 83 -5.58 -0.80 14.64
CA LEU A 83 -4.22 -1.29 14.43
C LEU A 83 -3.30 -0.12 14.17
N THR A 84 -2.10 -0.17 14.74
CA THR A 84 -1.08 0.85 14.55
C THR A 84 0.25 0.23 14.14
N GLN A 85 1.03 0.97 13.35
CA GLN A 85 2.39 0.60 12.95
C GLN A 85 2.48 -0.76 12.23
N VAL A 86 1.49 -1.07 11.40
CA VAL A 86 1.53 -2.27 10.56
C VAL A 86 2.45 -2.00 9.39
N SER A 87 3.43 -2.86 9.19
CA SER A 87 4.36 -2.78 8.06
C SER A 87 4.31 -4.09 7.29
N THR A 88 4.01 -4.01 5.99
CA THR A 88 3.92 -5.18 5.14
C THR A 88 4.73 -5.01 3.87
N PRO A 89 5.66 -5.94 3.58
CA PRO A 89 6.32 -5.99 2.29
C PRO A 89 5.31 -6.44 1.22
N GLN A 90 5.33 -5.80 0.05
CA GLN A 90 4.34 -6.07 -1.01
C GLN A 90 4.97 -6.64 -2.29
N GLY A 91 5.95 -5.96 -2.85
CA GLY A 91 6.53 -6.34 -4.14
C GLY A 91 5.54 -6.29 -5.32
N VAL A 92 4.44 -5.53 -5.19
CA VAL A 92 3.38 -5.44 -6.19
C VAL A 92 3.75 -4.45 -7.28
N ARG A 93 3.63 -4.88 -8.55
CA ARG A 93 3.80 -3.98 -9.70
C ARG A 93 2.49 -3.36 -10.11
N ILE A 94 2.50 -2.04 -10.27
CA ILE A 94 1.35 -1.25 -10.70
C ILE A 94 1.69 -0.67 -12.07
N PRO A 95 0.94 -1.00 -13.12
CA PRO A 95 1.25 -0.58 -14.48
C PRO A 95 1.17 0.95 -14.63
N ALA A 96 1.87 1.48 -15.63
CA ALA A 96 1.75 2.88 -16.03
C ALA A 96 0.30 3.18 -16.43
N ARG A 97 -0.25 4.29 -15.96
CA ARG A 97 -1.64 4.74 -16.25
C ARG A 97 -2.67 3.62 -16.00
N GLY A 98 -2.46 2.83 -14.97
CA GLY A 98 -3.27 1.66 -14.69
C GLY A 98 -3.52 1.44 -13.21
N VAL A 99 -4.34 0.43 -12.93
CA VAL A 99 -4.75 0.07 -11.58
C VAL A 99 -4.04 -1.21 -11.15
N GLY A 100 -3.44 -1.19 -9.96
CA GLY A 100 -2.96 -2.37 -9.25
C GLY A 100 -3.88 -2.71 -8.08
N GLN A 101 -3.81 -3.94 -7.61
CA GLN A 101 -4.50 -4.38 -6.41
C GLN A 101 -3.47 -4.85 -5.38
N VAL A 102 -3.61 -4.36 -4.16
CA VAL A 102 -2.78 -4.71 -3.01
C VAL A 102 -3.66 -5.45 -2.03
N HIS A 103 -3.28 -6.67 -1.70
CA HIS A 103 -3.96 -7.48 -0.69
C HIS A 103 -3.15 -7.40 0.61
N LEU A 104 -3.81 -7.00 1.68
CA LEU A 104 -3.21 -6.83 2.99
C LEU A 104 -3.93 -7.76 3.97
N THR A 105 -3.16 -8.58 4.69
CA THR A 105 -3.68 -9.39 5.79
C THR A 105 -2.97 -8.97 7.07
N THR A 106 -3.73 -8.74 8.12
CA THR A 106 -3.17 -8.45 9.45
C THR A 106 -3.91 -9.22 10.51
N ARG A 107 -3.21 -9.60 11.58
CA ARG A 107 -3.75 -10.39 12.68
C ARG A 107 -3.83 -9.59 13.96
N ILE A 108 -5.00 -9.63 14.59
CA ILE A 108 -5.26 -9.06 15.90
C ILE A 108 -5.34 -10.21 16.91
N GLY A 109 -4.35 -10.34 17.79
CA GLY A 109 -4.35 -11.35 18.84
C GLY A 109 -5.31 -11.00 19.98
N TYR A 110 -5.68 -12.02 20.77
CA TYR A 110 -6.65 -11.92 21.87
C TYR A 110 -6.40 -10.76 22.84
N GLN A 111 -5.15 -10.51 23.22
CA GLN A 111 -4.81 -9.42 24.14
C GLN A 111 -5.20 -8.04 23.59
N ASN A 112 -5.02 -7.84 22.29
CA ASN A 112 -5.39 -6.59 21.63
C ASN A 112 -6.90 -6.50 21.42
N ILE A 113 -7.58 -7.63 21.16
CA ILE A 113 -9.05 -7.68 21.01
C ILE A 113 -9.75 -7.14 22.27
N ARG A 114 -9.26 -7.49 23.46
CA ARG A 114 -9.83 -6.98 24.71
C ARG A 114 -9.82 -5.46 24.83
N ASN A 115 -8.75 -4.83 24.33
CA ASN A 115 -8.56 -3.39 24.42
C ASN A 115 -9.38 -2.61 23.38
N ILE A 116 -9.77 -3.27 22.31
CA ILE A 116 -10.47 -2.67 21.14
C ILE A 116 -11.82 -3.35 20.88
N TRP A 117 -12.43 -3.96 21.92
CA TRP A 117 -13.62 -4.80 21.76
C TRP A 117 -14.79 -4.06 21.09
N SER A 118 -15.02 -2.81 21.42
CA SER A 118 -16.08 -2.01 20.78
C SER A 118 -15.86 -1.85 19.27
N GLN A 119 -14.62 -1.55 18.86
CA GLN A 119 -14.26 -1.39 17.45
C GLN A 119 -14.39 -2.70 16.69
N VAL A 120 -14.02 -3.83 17.33
CA VAL A 120 -14.17 -5.16 16.75
C VAL A 120 -15.65 -5.53 16.61
N THR A 121 -16.47 -5.21 17.60
CA THR A 121 -17.91 -5.45 17.55
C THR A 121 -18.59 -4.65 16.44
N ASP A 122 -18.24 -3.39 16.26
CA ASP A 122 -18.72 -2.56 15.15
C ASP A 122 -18.35 -3.17 13.79
N LEU A 123 -17.12 -3.66 13.68
CA LEU A 123 -16.63 -4.34 12.47
C LEU A 123 -17.45 -5.59 12.14
N ILE A 124 -17.69 -6.47 13.13
CA ILE A 124 -18.39 -7.75 12.94
C ILE A 124 -19.89 -7.55 12.66
N ASN A 125 -20.52 -6.58 13.33
CA ASN A 125 -21.95 -6.33 13.19
C ASN A 125 -22.31 -5.61 11.88
N GLY A 126 -21.34 -5.21 11.07
CA GLY A 126 -21.58 -4.48 9.82
C GLY A 126 -22.31 -3.16 10.04
N ASN A 127 -22.26 -2.63 11.29
CA ASN A 127 -22.78 -1.30 11.57
C ASN A 127 -22.09 -0.30 10.64
N ARG A 128 -22.70 0.85 10.42
CA ARG A 128 -22.13 1.93 9.57
C ARG A 128 -20.83 2.47 10.18
N ALA A 129 -19.84 1.60 10.30
CA ALA A 129 -18.52 1.95 10.77
C ALA A 129 -17.74 2.62 9.63
N THR A 130 -17.11 3.73 9.93
CA THR A 130 -16.18 4.38 9.01
C THR A 130 -14.80 3.78 9.21
N TYR A 131 -14.24 3.19 8.15
CA TYR A 131 -12.88 2.66 8.15
C TYR A 131 -11.95 3.66 7.50
N GLN A 132 -10.81 3.87 8.12
CA GLN A 132 -9.75 4.69 7.56
C GLN A 132 -8.41 3.95 7.64
N ILE A 133 -7.69 3.93 6.53
CA ILE A 133 -6.30 3.49 6.48
C ILE A 133 -5.44 4.73 6.26
N ARG A 134 -4.47 4.98 7.13
CA ARG A 134 -3.50 6.07 7.01
C ARG A 134 -2.10 5.53 7.09
N GLY A 135 -1.19 6.06 6.26
CA GLY A 135 0.16 5.58 6.30
C GLY A 135 1.06 6.12 5.20
N ASN A 136 2.07 5.35 4.85
CA ASN A 136 3.01 5.66 3.79
C ASN A 136 3.26 4.44 2.92
N ALA A 137 3.23 4.65 1.61
CA ALA A 137 3.62 3.67 0.62
C ALA A 137 5.02 3.99 0.10
N TYR A 138 5.87 2.98 0.01
CA TYR A 138 7.23 3.08 -0.49
C TYR A 138 7.31 2.38 -1.83
N TYR A 139 7.68 3.15 -2.84
CA TYR A 139 7.75 2.66 -4.22
C TYR A 139 9.18 2.68 -4.72
N ASP A 140 9.55 1.62 -5.42
CA ASP A 140 10.70 1.62 -6.30
C ASP A 140 10.28 2.13 -7.68
N THR A 141 11.00 3.14 -8.16
CA THR A 141 10.70 3.83 -9.41
C THR A 141 11.97 3.92 -10.25
N PRO A 142 11.88 4.21 -11.56
CA PRO A 142 13.05 4.39 -12.42
C PRO A 142 14.01 5.51 -11.97
N ILE A 143 13.55 6.41 -11.10
CA ILE A 143 14.37 7.52 -10.57
C ILE A 143 14.76 7.33 -9.11
N GLY A 144 14.50 6.15 -8.52
CA GLY A 144 14.84 5.78 -7.15
C GLY A 144 13.63 5.51 -6.26
N SER A 145 13.89 5.21 -5.00
CA SER A 145 12.83 4.96 -4.01
C SER A 145 12.11 6.24 -3.65
N MET A 146 10.78 6.18 -3.64
CA MET A 146 9.89 7.30 -3.29
C MET A 146 8.90 6.89 -2.21
N ARG A 147 8.57 7.84 -1.34
CA ARG A 147 7.56 7.66 -0.29
C ARG A 147 6.37 8.57 -0.56
N PHE A 148 5.17 7.99 -0.56
CA PHE A 148 3.92 8.73 -0.71
C PHE A 148 2.99 8.50 0.47
N PRO A 149 2.29 9.53 0.94
CA PRO A 149 1.27 9.37 1.96
C PRO A 149 0.08 8.61 1.38
N VAL A 150 -0.48 7.73 2.21
CA VAL A 150 -1.69 6.95 1.91
C VAL A 150 -2.79 7.38 2.86
N THR A 151 -3.95 7.71 2.33
CA THR A 151 -5.17 7.91 3.11
C THR A 151 -6.34 7.33 2.33
N VAL A 152 -7.03 6.38 2.93
CA VAL A 152 -8.18 5.68 2.32
C VAL A 152 -9.33 5.66 3.32
N TYR A 153 -10.52 5.98 2.85
CA TYR A 153 -11.76 5.89 3.63
C TYR A 153 -12.68 4.83 3.01
N SER A 154 -13.36 4.06 3.85
CA SER A 154 -14.55 3.33 3.41
C SER A 154 -15.71 4.32 3.34
N ARG A 155 -16.40 4.32 2.23
CA ARG A 155 -17.72 4.96 2.10
C ARG A 155 -18.82 3.92 2.28
#